data_3ae841728bb9d6859fd18c676af04bb7
#
_entry.id   3ae841728bb9d6859fd18c676af04bb7
#
_cell.length_a   1.000
_cell.length_b   1.000
_cell.length_c   1.000
_cell.angle_alpha   90.00
_cell.angle_beta   90.00
_cell.angle_gamma   90.00
#
_symmetry.space_group_name_H-M   'P 1'
#
loop_
_entity.id
_entity.type
_entity.pdbx_description
1 polymer ?
#
loop_
_entity_poly.entity_id
_entity_poly.type
_entity_poly.pdbx_seq_one_letter_code
_entity_poly.pdbx_strand_id
1 'polypeptide(L)'
;SLAAALGRIKHGRVDTILLALTLPDSDGLTTFLRLQPKATHVPIVILVGPGEDEVGAEAIARGALDSLQRDHLSATLVERVLRYATERTHTMLALKASEQRYRELFQNVTAGVFQTTADGKFMAANPALVRMLGYDSEDELLELDVTRDIYMDPEQRGNWTRTMQETGEVRNAELVLKRKDGSKIVVLENSRAVTDADGRTLFYEGTLTDITASHELSLQLSYEASHDALTGLSNRREFELRLQRALERIEAIGRE
;
A
#
# COMPACT_ATOMS: atom_id res chain seq x y z
N SER A 1 9.36 5.66 -44.14
CA SER A 1 10.02 6.85 -43.56
C SER A 1 9.74 7.01 -42.08
N LEU A 2 10.64 7.61 -41.34
CA LEU A 2 10.48 7.90 -39.92
C LEU A 2 9.29 8.85 -39.67
N ALA A 3 9.11 9.84 -40.55
CA ALA A 3 8.00 10.80 -40.42
C ALA A 3 6.63 10.10 -40.49
N ALA A 4 6.46 9.12 -41.42
CA ALA A 4 5.25 8.33 -41.50
C ALA A 4 5.02 7.44 -40.24
N ALA A 5 6.07 6.83 -39.71
CA ALA A 5 6.00 6.03 -38.48
C ALA A 5 5.56 6.90 -37.27
N LEU A 6 6.15 8.06 -37.09
CA LEU A 6 5.78 9.02 -36.04
C LEU A 6 4.33 9.50 -36.17
N GLY A 7 3.85 9.73 -37.40
CA GLY A 7 2.43 10.03 -37.67
C GLY A 7 1.51 8.88 -37.25
N ARG A 8 1.88 7.64 -37.57
CA ARG A 8 1.09 6.45 -37.22
C ARG A 8 0.99 6.22 -35.71
N ILE A 9 2.10 6.42 -34.98
CA ILE A 9 2.13 6.30 -33.51
C ILE A 9 1.20 7.30 -32.85
N LYS A 10 1.11 8.54 -33.39
CA LYS A 10 0.22 9.56 -32.83
C LYS A 10 -1.28 9.25 -32.99
N HIS A 11 -1.67 8.60 -34.06
CA HIS A 11 -3.08 8.46 -34.46
C HIS A 11 -3.60 7.02 -34.49
N GLY A 12 -2.77 6.02 -34.18
CA GLY A 12 -3.14 4.62 -34.28
C GLY A 12 -2.72 3.78 -33.10
N ARG A 13 -3.38 2.65 -32.88
CA ARG A 13 -2.92 1.61 -31.98
C ARG A 13 -1.78 0.87 -32.66
N VAL A 14 -0.61 0.87 -32.06
CA VAL A 14 0.59 0.17 -32.50
C VAL A 14 1.04 -0.70 -31.33
N ASP A 15 1.03 -2.02 -31.53
CA ASP A 15 1.38 -2.97 -30.47
C ASP A 15 2.87 -3.28 -30.45
N THR A 16 3.56 -3.21 -31.60
CA THR A 16 5.01 -3.43 -31.73
C THR A 16 5.55 -2.70 -32.95
N ILE A 17 6.79 -2.27 -32.91
CA ILE A 17 7.49 -1.61 -34.02
C ILE A 17 8.67 -2.48 -34.43
N LEU A 18 8.69 -2.88 -35.70
CA LEU A 18 9.89 -3.38 -36.36
C LEU A 18 10.57 -2.20 -37.05
N LEU A 19 11.72 -1.80 -36.58
CA LEU A 19 12.41 -0.59 -37.03
C LEU A 19 13.70 -0.95 -37.79
N ALA A 20 13.72 -0.68 -39.09
CA ALA A 20 14.97 -0.59 -39.81
C ALA A 20 15.70 0.71 -39.46
N LEU A 21 16.99 0.64 -39.22
CA LEU A 21 17.79 1.79 -38.83
C LEU A 21 18.05 2.75 -39.99
N THR A 22 18.23 2.22 -41.20
CA THR A 22 18.42 2.99 -42.42
C THR A 22 17.08 3.25 -43.11
N LEU A 23 16.62 4.48 -43.10
CA LEU A 23 15.38 4.97 -43.71
C LEU A 23 15.70 6.15 -44.67
N PRO A 24 14.81 6.46 -45.63
CA PRO A 24 15.02 7.58 -46.58
C PRO A 24 15.21 8.94 -45.91
N ASP A 25 14.70 9.13 -44.67
CA ASP A 25 14.66 10.39 -43.94
C ASP A 25 15.40 10.33 -42.58
N SER A 26 16.09 9.21 -42.28
CA SER A 26 16.86 9.02 -41.04
C SER A 26 17.78 7.83 -41.15
N ASP A 27 18.93 7.86 -40.48
CA ASP A 27 19.94 6.81 -40.56
C ASP A 27 20.53 6.44 -39.21
N GLY A 28 20.93 5.19 -39.09
CA GLY A 28 21.63 4.61 -37.93
C GLY A 28 20.83 4.74 -36.62
N LEU A 29 21.57 4.80 -35.52
CA LEU A 29 21.00 4.89 -34.18
C LEU A 29 20.11 6.13 -33.98
N THR A 30 20.32 7.19 -34.75
CA THR A 30 19.50 8.42 -34.70
C THR A 30 18.04 8.13 -35.02
N THR A 31 17.77 7.16 -35.92
CA THR A 31 16.41 6.73 -36.26
C THR A 31 15.68 6.20 -35.02
N PHE A 32 16.34 5.34 -34.24
CA PHE A 32 15.81 4.81 -32.99
C PHE A 32 15.62 5.89 -31.93
N LEU A 33 16.64 6.71 -31.68
CA LEU A 33 16.60 7.77 -30.65
C LEU A 33 15.53 8.82 -30.90
N ARG A 34 15.15 9.09 -32.15
CA ARG A 34 14.05 9.99 -32.52
C ARG A 34 12.67 9.36 -32.35
N LEU A 35 12.57 8.04 -32.53
CA LEU A 35 11.31 7.28 -32.42
C LEU A 35 10.96 6.95 -30.96
N GLN A 36 11.93 6.46 -30.18
CA GLN A 36 11.75 5.96 -28.83
C GLN A 36 10.97 6.87 -27.89
N PRO A 37 11.27 8.18 -27.77
CA PRO A 37 10.53 9.08 -26.87
C PRO A 37 9.04 9.28 -27.25
N LYS A 38 8.66 8.90 -28.47
CA LYS A 38 7.27 8.98 -28.96
C LYS A 38 6.54 7.63 -28.90
N ALA A 39 7.28 6.54 -28.64
CA ALA A 39 6.79 5.18 -28.58
C ALA A 39 6.97 4.59 -27.15
N THR A 40 6.70 5.36 -26.10
CA THR A 40 7.03 5.08 -24.70
C THR A 40 6.48 3.76 -24.16
N HIS A 41 5.43 3.22 -24.77
CA HIS A 41 4.77 1.97 -24.33
C HIS A 41 4.73 0.92 -25.43
N VAL A 42 5.42 1.18 -26.56
CA VAL A 42 5.43 0.28 -27.69
C VAL A 42 6.81 -0.36 -27.81
N PRO A 43 6.93 -1.69 -27.73
CA PRO A 43 8.22 -2.36 -27.89
C PRO A 43 8.76 -2.12 -29.29
N ILE A 44 10.05 -1.79 -29.37
CA ILE A 44 10.77 -1.56 -30.61
C ILE A 44 11.78 -2.67 -30.79
N VAL A 45 11.67 -3.42 -31.88
CA VAL A 45 12.63 -4.42 -32.34
C VAL A 45 13.38 -3.86 -33.52
N ILE A 46 14.69 -3.85 -33.45
CA ILE A 46 15.54 -3.30 -34.48
C ILE A 46 15.79 -4.34 -35.59
N LEU A 47 15.69 -3.93 -36.84
CA LEU A 47 16.13 -4.74 -37.98
C LEU A 47 17.51 -4.25 -38.43
N VAL A 48 18.52 -5.08 -38.24
CA VAL A 48 19.91 -4.79 -38.62
C VAL A 48 20.29 -5.47 -39.94
N GLY A 49 21.02 -4.79 -40.76
CA GLY A 49 21.68 -5.35 -41.95
C GLY A 49 23.06 -5.89 -41.67
N PRO A 50 23.74 -6.46 -42.71
CA PRO A 50 25.10 -6.90 -42.58
C PRO A 50 26.04 -5.76 -42.13
N GLY A 51 26.77 -5.99 -41.04
CA GLY A 51 27.72 -5.01 -40.48
C GLY A 51 27.10 -3.96 -39.56
N GLU A 52 25.80 -4.04 -39.24
CA GLU A 52 25.07 -3.13 -38.30
C GLU A 52 24.93 -3.72 -36.90
N ASP A 53 25.59 -4.82 -36.56
CA ASP A 53 25.44 -5.52 -35.27
C ASP A 53 25.78 -4.65 -34.06
N GLU A 54 26.84 -3.85 -34.15
CA GLU A 54 27.21 -2.92 -33.07
C GLU A 54 26.14 -1.87 -32.82
N VAL A 55 25.52 -1.35 -33.89
CA VAL A 55 24.44 -0.36 -33.77
C VAL A 55 23.18 -1.00 -33.20
N GLY A 56 22.90 -2.26 -33.57
CA GLY A 56 21.81 -3.04 -32.98
C GLY A 56 22.00 -3.25 -31.49
N ALA A 57 23.22 -3.64 -31.06
CA ALA A 57 23.57 -3.83 -29.65
C ALA A 57 23.46 -2.49 -28.87
N GLU A 58 23.90 -1.39 -29.44
CA GLU A 58 23.76 -0.07 -28.82
C GLU A 58 22.31 0.36 -28.70
N ALA A 59 21.46 0.06 -29.70
CA ALA A 59 20.02 0.33 -29.62
C ALA A 59 19.36 -0.46 -28.46
N ILE A 60 19.74 -1.75 -28.27
CA ILE A 60 19.27 -2.56 -27.13
C ILE A 60 19.72 -1.94 -25.81
N ALA A 61 20.99 -1.55 -25.67
CA ALA A 61 21.51 -0.90 -24.47
C ALA A 61 20.77 0.42 -24.14
N ARG A 62 20.18 1.07 -25.14
CA ARG A 62 19.36 2.29 -25.02
C ARG A 62 17.86 2.05 -24.95
N GLY A 63 17.42 0.78 -24.85
CA GLY A 63 16.02 0.43 -24.57
C GLY A 63 15.23 -0.11 -25.77
N ALA A 64 15.86 -0.49 -26.88
CA ALA A 64 15.23 -1.39 -27.84
C ALA A 64 15.01 -2.77 -27.19
N LEU A 65 13.94 -3.45 -27.58
CA LEU A 65 13.61 -4.74 -26.98
C LEU A 65 14.54 -5.84 -27.44
N ASP A 66 14.85 -5.85 -28.75
CA ASP A 66 15.69 -6.86 -29.39
C ASP A 66 16.20 -6.34 -30.74
N SER A 67 17.16 -7.06 -31.35
CA SER A 67 17.59 -6.84 -32.72
C SER A 67 17.55 -8.12 -33.53
N LEU A 68 17.11 -8.01 -34.78
CA LEU A 68 17.01 -9.12 -35.72
C LEU A 68 17.81 -8.84 -36.98
N GLN A 69 18.58 -9.84 -37.41
CA GLN A 69 19.28 -9.82 -38.66
C GLN A 69 18.28 -9.90 -39.84
N ARG A 70 18.31 -8.92 -40.73
CA ARG A 70 17.41 -8.82 -41.88
C ARG A 70 17.50 -10.01 -42.78
N ASP A 71 18.71 -10.52 -43.02
CA ASP A 71 18.98 -11.64 -43.93
C ASP A 71 18.55 -13.00 -43.38
N HIS A 72 18.29 -13.09 -42.05
CA HIS A 72 17.86 -14.30 -41.37
C HIS A 72 16.40 -14.27 -40.94
N LEU A 73 15.59 -13.31 -41.44
CA LEU A 73 14.20 -13.21 -41.06
C LEU A 73 13.40 -14.38 -41.65
N SER A 74 12.71 -15.11 -40.77
CA SER A 74 11.67 -16.05 -41.14
C SER A 74 10.34 -15.64 -40.52
N ALA A 75 9.23 -16.03 -41.11
CA ALA A 75 7.89 -15.75 -40.56
C ALA A 75 7.79 -16.23 -39.10
N THR A 76 8.27 -17.43 -38.83
CA THR A 76 8.28 -18.04 -37.49
C THR A 76 9.12 -17.24 -36.48
N LEU A 77 10.28 -16.71 -36.90
CA LEU A 77 11.12 -15.88 -36.02
C LEU A 77 10.45 -14.56 -35.68
N VAL A 78 9.91 -13.88 -36.70
CA VAL A 78 9.19 -12.61 -36.53
C VAL A 78 7.97 -12.81 -35.63
N GLU A 79 7.14 -13.82 -35.88
CA GLU A 79 5.99 -14.13 -35.04
C GLU A 79 6.37 -14.36 -33.57
N ARG A 80 7.42 -15.16 -33.32
CA ARG A 80 7.93 -15.44 -31.99
C ARG A 80 8.38 -14.17 -31.27
N VAL A 81 9.16 -13.34 -31.95
CA VAL A 81 9.68 -12.08 -31.36
C VAL A 81 8.56 -11.08 -31.10
N LEU A 82 7.62 -10.95 -32.02
CA LEU A 82 6.45 -10.07 -31.83
C LEU A 82 5.60 -10.53 -30.65
N ARG A 83 5.32 -11.83 -30.53
CA ARG A 83 4.58 -12.38 -29.39
C ARG A 83 5.31 -12.11 -28.07
N TYR A 84 6.61 -12.42 -28.00
CA TYR A 84 7.42 -12.15 -26.82
C TYR A 84 7.45 -10.66 -26.44
N ALA A 85 7.60 -9.79 -27.43
CA ALA A 85 7.57 -8.34 -27.27
C ALA A 85 6.25 -7.88 -26.64
N THR A 86 5.13 -8.37 -27.19
CA THR A 86 3.79 -8.02 -26.73
C THR A 86 3.56 -8.52 -25.30
N GLU A 87 3.85 -9.80 -25.02
CA GLU A 87 3.66 -10.39 -23.68
C GLU A 87 4.48 -9.68 -22.61
N ARG A 88 5.77 -9.39 -22.89
CA ARG A 88 6.65 -8.68 -21.95
C ARG A 88 6.12 -7.27 -21.65
N THR A 89 5.68 -6.55 -22.67
CA THR A 89 5.13 -5.21 -22.51
C THR A 89 3.82 -5.24 -21.72
N HIS A 90 2.92 -6.17 -22.01
CA HIS A 90 1.68 -6.35 -21.26
C HIS A 90 1.94 -6.64 -19.77
N THR A 91 2.87 -7.55 -19.47
CA THR A 91 3.23 -7.89 -18.09
C THR A 91 3.80 -6.68 -17.36
N MET A 92 4.69 -5.92 -18.01
CA MET A 92 5.30 -4.73 -17.41
C MET A 92 4.26 -3.61 -17.17
N LEU A 93 3.36 -3.39 -18.13
CA LEU A 93 2.27 -2.42 -17.98
C LEU A 93 1.27 -2.83 -16.89
N ALA A 94 0.93 -4.12 -16.82
CA ALA A 94 0.04 -4.66 -15.79
C ALA A 94 0.66 -4.51 -14.39
N LEU A 95 1.96 -4.82 -14.25
CA LEU A 95 2.69 -4.63 -12.99
C LEU A 95 2.68 -3.14 -12.59
N LYS A 96 3.07 -2.25 -13.51
CA LYS A 96 3.09 -0.81 -13.24
C LYS A 96 1.72 -0.26 -12.87
N ALA A 97 0.66 -0.71 -13.55
CA ALA A 97 -0.71 -0.33 -13.23
C ALA A 97 -1.15 -0.86 -11.84
N SER A 98 -0.71 -2.07 -11.47
CA SER A 98 -0.96 -2.65 -10.14
C SER A 98 -0.24 -1.89 -9.04
N GLU A 99 1.04 -1.57 -9.23
CA GLU A 99 1.82 -0.76 -8.29
C GLU A 99 1.21 0.65 -8.11
N GLN A 100 0.81 1.28 -9.21
CA GLN A 100 0.19 2.60 -9.16
C GLN A 100 -1.14 2.55 -8.39
N ARG A 101 -1.97 1.55 -8.67
CA ARG A 101 -3.25 1.34 -7.97
C ARG A 101 -3.05 1.07 -6.48
N TYR A 102 -2.08 0.22 -6.13
CA TYR A 102 -1.72 -0.03 -4.74
C TYR A 102 -1.29 1.26 -4.04
N ARG A 103 -0.42 2.04 -4.67
CA ARG A 103 0.07 3.32 -4.13
C ARG A 103 -1.09 4.32 -3.92
N GLU A 104 -1.99 4.44 -4.88
CA GLU A 104 -3.16 5.31 -4.77
C GLU A 104 -4.09 4.87 -3.63
N LEU A 105 -4.37 3.57 -3.49
CA LEU A 105 -5.16 3.05 -2.38
C LEU A 105 -4.47 3.33 -1.04
N PHE A 106 -3.19 3.01 -0.93
CA PHE A 106 -2.41 3.23 0.29
C PHE A 106 -2.39 4.70 0.71
N GLN A 107 -2.23 5.62 -0.23
CA GLN A 107 -2.17 7.06 0.04
C GLN A 107 -3.52 7.70 0.35
N ASN A 108 -4.61 7.22 -0.25
CA ASN A 108 -5.92 7.89 -0.19
C ASN A 108 -6.91 7.28 0.80
N VAL A 109 -6.62 6.11 1.37
CA VAL A 109 -7.48 5.52 2.41
C VAL A 109 -7.47 6.40 3.66
N THR A 110 -8.64 6.57 4.29
CA THR A 110 -8.80 7.41 5.50
C THR A 110 -8.30 6.75 6.78
N ALA A 111 -8.26 5.42 6.81
CA ALA A 111 -7.66 4.68 7.91
C ALA A 111 -6.12 4.80 7.86
N GLY A 112 -5.50 4.90 9.01
CA GLY A 112 -4.05 4.75 9.13
C GLY A 112 -3.64 3.34 8.77
N VAL A 113 -2.77 3.17 7.77
CA VAL A 113 -2.21 1.86 7.39
C VAL A 113 -0.74 1.85 7.77
N PHE A 114 -0.31 0.75 8.36
CA PHE A 114 1.06 0.60 8.82
C PHE A 114 1.62 -0.79 8.57
N GLN A 115 2.94 -0.85 8.51
CA GLN A 115 3.72 -2.07 8.67
C GLN A 115 4.79 -1.83 9.75
N THR A 116 5.00 -2.82 10.63
CA THR A 116 6.03 -2.75 11.68
C THR A 116 6.83 -4.04 11.73
N THR A 117 8.09 -3.93 12.09
CA THR A 117 8.93 -5.08 12.42
C THR A 117 8.41 -5.81 13.65
N ALA A 118 8.89 -7.04 13.88
CA ALA A 118 8.54 -7.82 15.06
C ALA A 118 8.96 -7.15 16.37
N ASP A 119 10.02 -6.34 16.35
CA ASP A 119 10.53 -5.57 17.49
C ASP A 119 9.86 -4.20 17.67
N GLY A 120 8.87 -3.85 16.81
CA GLY A 120 8.03 -2.68 17.00
C GLY A 120 8.54 -1.39 16.38
N LYS A 121 9.31 -1.46 15.28
CA LYS A 121 9.67 -0.28 14.47
C LYS A 121 8.78 -0.18 13.24
N PHE A 122 8.39 1.02 12.88
CA PHE A 122 7.66 1.23 11.63
C PHE A 122 8.56 0.92 10.42
N MET A 123 7.98 0.22 9.44
CA MET A 123 8.56 -0.07 8.12
C MET A 123 7.87 0.75 7.03
N ALA A 124 6.58 1.01 7.21
CA ALA A 124 5.77 1.84 6.31
C ALA A 124 4.57 2.42 7.06
N ALA A 125 4.19 3.63 6.69
CA ALA A 125 3.01 4.32 7.22
C ALA A 125 2.37 5.18 6.12
N ASN A 126 1.07 5.08 5.95
CA ASN A 126 0.40 5.92 4.97
C ASN A 126 0.19 7.35 5.50
N PRO A 127 -0.12 8.32 4.61
CA PRO A 127 -0.34 9.70 5.02
C PRO A 127 -1.48 9.89 6.03
N ALA A 128 -2.47 9.00 6.06
CA ALA A 128 -3.55 9.06 7.04
C ALA A 128 -3.03 8.76 8.45
N LEU A 129 -2.16 7.76 8.61
CA LEU A 129 -1.54 7.45 9.90
C LEU A 129 -0.65 8.60 10.40
N VAL A 130 0.15 9.16 9.51
CA VAL A 130 1.02 10.32 9.82
C VAL A 130 0.18 11.47 10.40
N ARG A 131 -0.89 11.84 9.71
CA ARG A 131 -1.81 12.89 10.18
C ARG A 131 -2.54 12.51 11.48
N MET A 132 -2.99 11.26 11.59
CA MET A 132 -3.73 10.75 12.74
C MET A 132 -2.91 10.84 14.01
N LEU A 133 -1.63 10.51 13.94
CA LEU A 133 -0.68 10.58 15.06
C LEU A 133 -0.04 11.96 15.24
N GLY A 134 -0.31 12.92 14.32
CA GLY A 134 0.15 14.29 14.41
C GLY A 134 1.62 14.51 14.05
N TYR A 135 2.21 13.61 13.24
CA TYR A 135 3.57 13.74 12.74
C TYR A 135 3.60 14.49 11.41
N ASP A 136 4.77 15.01 11.03
CA ASP A 136 4.93 15.84 9.83
C ASP A 136 5.23 15.01 8.57
N SER A 137 5.82 13.82 8.73
CA SER A 137 6.21 12.94 7.63
C SER A 137 6.21 11.46 8.02
N GLU A 138 6.22 10.58 7.02
CA GLU A 138 6.45 9.15 7.22
C GLU A 138 7.84 8.88 7.80
N ASP A 139 8.87 9.57 7.31
CA ASP A 139 10.25 9.40 7.78
C ASP A 139 10.37 9.61 9.31
N GLU A 140 9.61 10.56 9.85
CA GLU A 140 9.58 10.80 11.29
C GLU A 140 8.96 9.62 12.07
N LEU A 141 7.92 8.97 11.51
CA LEU A 141 7.34 7.76 12.11
C LEU A 141 8.31 6.57 12.06
N LEU A 142 9.08 6.44 10.98
CA LEU A 142 10.03 5.32 10.81
C LEU A 142 11.15 5.31 11.86
N GLU A 143 11.45 6.46 12.47
CA GLU A 143 12.44 6.58 13.57
C GLU A 143 11.90 6.17 14.95
N LEU A 144 10.59 5.95 15.08
CA LEU A 144 9.95 5.70 16.37
C LEU A 144 9.95 4.22 16.75
N ASP A 145 9.93 4.00 18.07
CA ASP A 145 9.58 2.73 18.68
C ASP A 145 8.10 2.75 19.09
N VAL A 146 7.30 1.89 18.45
CA VAL A 146 5.85 1.83 18.68
C VAL A 146 5.51 1.64 20.16
N THR A 147 6.26 0.79 20.85
CA THR A 147 6.01 0.46 22.26
C THR A 147 6.25 1.66 23.18
N ARG A 148 7.32 2.38 22.94
CA ARG A 148 7.75 3.50 23.78
C ARG A 148 7.04 4.81 23.43
N ASP A 149 6.88 5.05 22.11
CA ASP A 149 6.53 6.39 21.63
C ASP A 149 5.04 6.54 21.31
N ILE A 150 4.35 5.42 20.98
CA ILE A 150 2.96 5.43 20.51
C ILE A 150 1.99 4.89 21.56
N TYR A 151 2.31 3.80 22.27
CA TYR A 151 1.42 3.28 23.31
C TYR A 151 1.41 4.18 24.54
N MET A 152 0.22 4.44 25.08
CA MET A 152 0.07 5.16 26.36
C MET A 152 0.27 4.22 27.55
N ASP A 153 -0.20 2.99 27.42
CA ASP A 153 -0.20 1.99 28.46
C ASP A 153 0.59 0.76 28.00
N PRO A 154 1.69 0.41 28.70
CA PRO A 154 2.48 -0.79 28.42
C PRO A 154 1.67 -2.11 28.50
N GLU A 155 0.63 -2.16 29.34
CA GLU A 155 -0.22 -3.36 29.45
C GLU A 155 -1.01 -3.60 28.15
N GLN A 156 -1.49 -2.55 27.49
CA GLN A 156 -2.17 -2.68 26.20
C GLN A 156 -1.26 -3.30 25.14
N ARG A 157 0.01 -2.87 25.10
CA ARG A 157 1.00 -3.49 24.20
C ARG A 157 1.28 -4.94 24.56
N GLY A 158 1.37 -5.26 25.85
CA GLY A 158 1.54 -6.63 26.33
C GLY A 158 0.39 -7.55 25.92
N ASN A 159 -0.83 -7.08 26.07
CA ASN A 159 -2.04 -7.81 25.66
C ASN A 159 -2.10 -7.99 24.13
N TRP A 160 -1.79 -6.94 23.37
CA TRP A 160 -1.69 -7.01 21.91
C TRP A 160 -0.68 -8.08 21.47
N THR A 161 0.53 -8.05 22.05
CA THR A 161 1.60 -9.00 21.72
C THR A 161 1.17 -10.44 22.02
N ARG A 162 0.52 -10.68 23.14
CA ARG A 162 -0.01 -12.01 23.50
C ARG A 162 -1.04 -12.50 22.50
N THR A 163 -2.05 -11.68 22.20
CA THR A 163 -3.09 -12.03 21.23
C THR A 163 -2.47 -12.32 19.86
N MET A 164 -1.53 -11.49 19.41
CA MET A 164 -0.85 -11.67 18.13
C MET A 164 -0.04 -12.98 18.08
N GLN A 165 0.61 -13.38 19.19
CA GLN A 165 1.35 -14.63 19.28
C GLN A 165 0.41 -15.86 19.31
N GLU A 166 -0.75 -15.74 19.94
CA GLU A 166 -1.71 -16.84 20.07
C GLU A 166 -2.54 -17.07 18.80
N THR A 167 -2.95 -16.01 18.15
CA THR A 167 -3.93 -16.06 17.04
C THR A 167 -3.37 -15.65 15.68
N GLY A 168 -2.22 -15.00 15.65
CA GLY A 168 -1.63 -14.40 14.44
C GLY A 168 -2.32 -13.12 13.96
N GLU A 169 -3.36 -12.68 14.66
CA GLU A 169 -4.11 -11.46 14.29
C GLU A 169 -4.74 -10.80 15.52
N VAL A 170 -4.98 -9.49 15.38
CA VAL A 170 -5.77 -8.69 16.33
C VAL A 170 -6.91 -8.06 15.54
N ARG A 171 -8.13 -8.21 16.02
CA ARG A 171 -9.33 -7.65 15.36
C ARG A 171 -10.13 -6.77 16.30
N ASN A 172 -10.50 -5.59 15.80
CA ASN A 172 -11.35 -4.63 16.49
C ASN A 172 -10.87 -4.31 17.92
N ALA A 173 -9.56 -4.22 18.11
CA ALA A 173 -8.99 -3.84 19.39
C ALA A 173 -9.10 -2.32 19.57
N GLU A 174 -9.75 -1.90 20.65
CA GLU A 174 -9.74 -0.49 21.05
C GLU A 174 -8.47 -0.19 21.83
N LEU A 175 -7.69 0.76 21.36
CA LEU A 175 -6.43 1.17 21.96
C LEU A 175 -6.41 2.67 22.21
N VAL A 176 -5.74 3.08 23.27
CA VAL A 176 -5.45 4.48 23.55
C VAL A 176 -4.00 4.73 23.19
N LEU A 177 -3.78 5.50 22.14
CA LEU A 177 -2.45 5.85 21.65
C LEU A 177 -2.11 7.32 21.94
N LYS A 178 -0.84 7.65 21.86
CA LYS A 178 -0.29 8.98 22.08
C LYS A 178 0.07 9.61 20.73
N ARG A 179 -0.38 10.84 20.50
CA ARG A 179 0.07 11.67 19.38
C ARG A 179 1.40 12.36 19.70
N LYS A 180 2.03 12.93 18.68
CA LYS A 180 3.28 13.70 18.79
C LYS A 180 3.23 14.79 19.86
N ASP A 181 2.12 15.51 19.98
CA ASP A 181 1.89 16.56 20.96
C ASP A 181 1.57 16.07 22.38
N GLY A 182 1.57 14.74 22.57
CA GLY A 182 1.23 14.10 23.84
C GLY A 182 -0.28 13.92 24.07
N SER A 183 -1.14 14.41 23.22
CA SER A 183 -2.59 14.20 23.30
C SER A 183 -2.94 12.72 23.06
N LYS A 184 -4.11 12.33 23.58
CA LYS A 184 -4.64 10.96 23.43
C LYS A 184 -5.50 10.85 22.18
N ILE A 185 -5.45 9.68 21.56
CA ILE A 185 -6.33 9.26 20.49
C ILE A 185 -6.86 7.86 20.81
N VAL A 186 -8.15 7.64 20.62
CA VAL A 186 -8.76 6.30 20.72
C VAL A 186 -8.87 5.73 19.31
N VAL A 187 -8.27 4.59 19.09
CA VAL A 187 -8.26 3.94 17.77
C VAL A 187 -8.83 2.53 17.85
N LEU A 188 -9.44 2.12 16.74
CA LEU A 188 -9.81 0.73 16.48
C LEU A 188 -8.74 0.12 15.60
N GLU A 189 -8.03 -0.89 16.12
CA GLU A 189 -6.96 -1.59 15.42
C GLU A 189 -7.44 -2.91 14.83
N ASN A 190 -7.02 -3.17 13.59
CA ASN A 190 -7.03 -4.48 12.98
C ASN A 190 -5.64 -4.75 12.40
N SER A 191 -5.00 -5.82 12.86
CA SER A 191 -3.63 -6.16 12.46
C SER A 191 -3.41 -7.66 12.37
N ARG A 192 -2.41 -8.08 11.61
CA ARG A 192 -2.02 -9.48 11.46
C ARG A 192 -0.51 -9.63 11.31
N ALA A 193 -0.02 -10.81 11.64
CA ALA A 193 1.33 -11.22 11.35
C ALA A 193 1.44 -11.70 9.89
N VAL A 194 2.49 -11.25 9.21
CA VAL A 194 2.93 -11.81 7.92
C VAL A 194 4.12 -12.69 8.20
N THR A 195 4.01 -13.97 7.84
CA THR A 195 5.02 -15.00 8.14
C THR A 195 5.69 -15.53 6.89
N ASP A 196 6.90 -16.04 7.03
CA ASP A 196 7.57 -16.82 6.00
C ASP A 196 7.02 -18.26 5.90
N ALA A 197 7.59 -19.06 5.00
CA ALA A 197 7.20 -20.46 4.81
C ALA A 197 7.49 -21.35 6.02
N ASP A 198 8.38 -20.94 6.91
CA ASP A 198 8.74 -21.64 8.15
C ASP A 198 7.90 -21.18 9.36
N GLY A 199 6.94 -20.26 9.15
CA GLY A 199 6.06 -19.73 10.19
C GLY A 199 6.70 -18.62 11.05
N ARG A 200 7.87 -18.08 10.66
CA ARG A 200 8.50 -16.98 11.38
C ARG A 200 7.88 -15.67 10.95
N THR A 201 7.54 -14.82 11.90
CA THR A 201 7.00 -13.48 11.62
C THR A 201 8.04 -12.62 10.91
N LEU A 202 7.71 -12.18 9.72
CA LEU A 202 8.52 -11.22 8.94
C LEU A 202 8.22 -9.79 9.40
N PHE A 203 6.93 -9.45 9.50
CA PHE A 203 6.47 -8.15 9.95
C PHE A 203 4.99 -8.24 10.37
N TYR A 204 4.51 -7.20 11.03
CA TYR A 204 3.09 -6.98 11.28
C TYR A 204 2.55 -5.92 10.33
N GLU A 205 1.33 -6.10 9.86
CA GLU A 205 0.63 -5.08 9.09
C GLU A 205 -0.78 -4.88 9.65
N GLY A 206 -1.28 -3.66 9.53
CA GLY A 206 -2.60 -3.37 10.08
C GLY A 206 -3.15 -2.01 9.69
N THR A 207 -4.34 -1.77 10.23
CA THR A 207 -5.06 -0.51 10.06
C THR A 207 -5.47 0.06 11.42
N LEU A 208 -5.42 1.38 11.54
CA LEU A 208 -5.96 2.15 12.65
C LEU A 208 -7.09 3.04 12.14
N THR A 209 -8.20 3.01 12.82
CA THR A 209 -9.32 3.94 12.58
C THR A 209 -9.49 4.82 13.81
N ASP A 210 -9.42 6.14 13.64
CA ASP A 210 -9.71 7.08 14.74
C ASP A 210 -11.19 7.01 15.09
N ILE A 211 -11.46 6.56 16.31
CA ILE A 211 -12.83 6.47 16.87
C ILE A 211 -13.03 7.43 18.03
N THR A 212 -12.11 8.38 18.25
CA THR A 212 -12.13 9.29 19.42
C THR A 212 -13.47 9.99 19.54
N ALA A 213 -13.95 10.62 18.48
CA ALA A 213 -15.23 11.33 18.51
C ALA A 213 -16.43 10.41 18.76
N SER A 214 -16.43 9.21 18.17
CA SER A 214 -17.48 8.21 18.38
C SER A 214 -17.46 7.65 19.80
N HIS A 215 -16.27 7.43 20.33
CA HIS A 215 -16.05 6.95 21.71
C HIS A 215 -16.51 8.00 22.73
N GLU A 216 -16.13 9.26 22.56
CA GLU A 216 -16.56 10.37 23.41
C GLU A 216 -18.08 10.55 23.40
N LEU A 217 -18.70 10.53 22.21
CA LEU A 217 -20.14 10.60 22.08
C LEU A 217 -20.85 9.44 22.78
N SER A 218 -20.32 8.23 22.65
CA SER A 218 -20.86 7.04 23.34
C SER A 218 -20.80 7.18 24.86
N LEU A 219 -19.68 7.69 25.39
CA LEU A 219 -19.55 7.96 26.82
C LEU A 219 -20.52 9.04 27.28
N GLN A 220 -20.69 10.12 26.51
CA GLN A 220 -21.62 11.19 26.82
C GLN A 220 -23.08 10.67 26.84
N LEU A 221 -23.48 9.92 25.81
CA LEU A 221 -24.82 9.32 25.77
C LEU A 221 -25.07 8.35 26.93
N SER A 222 -24.06 7.57 27.30
CA SER A 222 -24.13 6.66 28.45
C SER A 222 -24.26 7.42 29.76
N TYR A 223 -23.56 8.56 29.90
CA TYR A 223 -23.67 9.43 31.05
C TYR A 223 -25.08 10.07 31.14
N GLU A 224 -25.57 10.64 30.05
CA GLU A 224 -26.92 11.23 29.98
C GLU A 224 -28.02 10.20 30.27
N ALA A 225 -27.87 8.96 29.79
CA ALA A 225 -28.82 7.87 30.06
C ALA A 225 -28.85 7.40 31.52
N SER A 226 -27.78 7.67 32.27
CA SER A 226 -27.59 7.21 33.67
C SER A 226 -27.69 8.32 34.72
N HIS A 227 -27.66 9.60 34.30
CA HIS A 227 -27.67 10.74 35.21
C HIS A 227 -28.81 11.72 34.88
N ASP A 228 -29.22 12.45 35.90
CA ASP A 228 -30.20 13.53 35.79
C ASP A 228 -29.49 14.82 35.31
N ALA A 229 -30.00 15.42 34.24
CA ALA A 229 -29.37 16.56 33.58
C ALA A 229 -29.32 17.84 34.44
N LEU A 230 -30.18 17.96 35.46
CA LEU A 230 -30.23 19.14 36.31
C LEU A 230 -29.32 19.04 37.53
N THR A 231 -29.27 17.86 38.11
CA THR A 231 -28.56 17.63 39.40
C THR A 231 -27.22 16.92 39.24
N GLY A 232 -26.97 16.29 38.09
CA GLY A 232 -25.77 15.45 37.85
C GLY A 232 -25.75 14.15 38.66
N LEU A 233 -26.81 13.83 39.41
CA LEU A 233 -26.93 12.59 40.16
C LEU A 233 -27.41 11.44 39.29
N SER A 234 -27.18 10.19 39.75
CA SER A 234 -27.77 9.03 39.09
C SER A 234 -29.27 9.19 38.97
N ASN A 235 -29.77 9.02 37.75
CA ASN A 235 -31.23 9.13 37.54
C ASN A 235 -31.92 7.94 38.21
N ARG A 236 -33.27 8.06 38.36
CA ARG A 236 -34.07 7.05 39.05
C ARG A 236 -33.84 5.62 38.51
N ARG A 237 -33.72 5.48 37.21
CA ARG A 237 -33.49 4.15 36.57
C ARG A 237 -32.16 3.55 36.97
N GLU A 238 -31.09 4.31 36.92
CA GLU A 238 -29.73 3.86 37.30
C GLU A 238 -29.68 3.57 38.82
N PHE A 239 -30.34 4.38 39.64
CA PHE A 239 -30.42 4.12 41.06
C PHE A 239 -31.15 2.82 41.39
N GLU A 240 -32.29 2.54 40.77
CA GLU A 240 -33.05 1.32 40.94
C GLU A 240 -32.22 0.09 40.52
N LEU A 241 -31.49 0.16 39.38
CA LEU A 241 -30.58 -0.91 38.92
C LEU A 241 -29.41 -1.19 39.89
N ARG A 242 -28.82 -0.12 40.43
CA ARG A 242 -27.71 -0.26 41.41
C ARG A 242 -28.20 -0.86 42.71
N LEU A 243 -29.36 -0.44 43.18
CA LEU A 243 -29.99 -0.97 44.39
C LEU A 243 -30.29 -2.45 44.25
N GLN A 244 -30.89 -2.86 43.11
CA GLN A 244 -31.17 -4.25 42.82
C GLN A 244 -29.90 -5.13 42.82
N ARG A 245 -28.87 -4.69 42.13
CA ARG A 245 -27.57 -5.40 42.11
C ARG A 245 -26.91 -5.49 43.50
N ALA A 246 -27.06 -4.47 44.34
CA ALA A 246 -26.57 -4.49 45.70
C ALA A 246 -27.32 -5.51 46.55
N LEU A 247 -28.66 -5.60 46.43
CA LEU A 247 -29.49 -6.56 47.14
C LEU A 247 -29.13 -8.00 46.72
N GLU A 248 -28.99 -8.26 45.40
CA GLU A 248 -28.56 -9.57 44.87
C GLU A 248 -27.22 -10.03 45.42
N ARG A 249 -26.26 -9.11 45.58
CA ARG A 249 -24.93 -9.40 46.18
C ARG A 249 -25.05 -9.76 47.67
N ILE A 250 -25.90 -9.06 48.43
CA ILE A 250 -26.12 -9.34 49.85
C ILE A 250 -26.76 -10.72 50.02
N GLU A 251 -27.74 -11.02 49.17
CA GLU A 251 -28.41 -12.36 49.22
C GLU A 251 -27.46 -13.50 48.84
N ALA A 252 -26.50 -13.27 47.92
CA ALA A 252 -25.48 -14.25 47.55
C ALA A 252 -24.52 -14.54 48.72
N ILE A 253 -24.07 -13.49 49.43
CA ILE A 253 -23.16 -13.59 50.59
C ILE A 253 -23.86 -14.21 51.80
N GLY A 254 -25.16 -13.99 51.99
CA GLY A 254 -25.92 -14.55 53.11
C GLY A 254 -26.34 -16.03 52.93
N ARG A 255 -25.98 -16.65 51.78
CA ARG A 255 -26.24 -18.06 51.49
C ARG A 255 -24.99 -18.97 51.62
N GLU A 256 -23.82 -18.38 51.90
CA GLU A 256 -22.59 -19.07 52.31
C GLU A 256 -22.53 -19.12 53.86
#